data_fe747c438dafa4e1f07e4d7d06e9c68c
#
_entry.id   fe747c438dafa4e1f07e4d7d06e9c68c
#
_cell.length_a   1.000
_cell.length_b   1.000
_cell.length_c   1.000
_cell.angle_alpha   90.00
_cell.angle_beta   90.00
_cell.angle_gamma   90.00
#
_symmetry.space_group_name_H-M   'P 1'
#
loop_
_entity.id
_entity.type
_entity.pdbx_description
1 polymer ?
#
loop_
_entity_poly.entity_id
_entity_poly.type
_entity_poly.pdbx_seq_one_letter_code
_entity_poly.pdbx_strand_id
1 'polypeptide(L)'
;MKRVGIDIGSTTVKIAVLDDNNNILFSAYERHYANIQETLRAIMERAYNKLGDCDIAPMITGSGGLSISKHLDIPFVQEVVSVATSLKSYAPQTDVAIELGGEDAKIIYFTDGIEQRMNGICAGGTGSFIDQMATLLKTDAAGLNTYAKDYQALYPIAARCGVFAKTDIQPLINEGASKPDLAASIFQAVVNQTISGLACGKPIRGNVAFLGGPLHFLTELKQAFIRTLNLTGDAIIAPENSHLFAASGAAMNSEGKGATTIGALLKKLSGEIKIEFEVTRMEPLFKDETDYNEFIEKHNVHSVKKGDISTYEGNVFLGVDAGSTTTKVALVGEDGSLLYSFYDNNNGSPLKTTIKAIKEIYELLPESATIVRSCSTGYGEALIKSALMLDEGEVET
;
A
#
# COMPACT_ATOMS: atom_id res chain seq x y z
N MET A 1 -38.29 3.89 -3.38
CA MET A 1 -37.35 2.94 -4.02
C MET A 1 -35.96 3.20 -3.49
N LYS A 2 -35.20 2.16 -3.05
CA LYS A 2 -33.85 2.39 -2.48
C LYS A 2 -32.86 2.75 -3.59
N ARG A 3 -31.97 3.71 -3.31
CA ARG A 3 -30.93 4.15 -4.26
C ARG A 3 -29.62 3.47 -3.93
N VAL A 4 -28.95 2.87 -4.93
CA VAL A 4 -27.73 2.09 -4.74
C VAL A 4 -26.60 2.73 -5.55
N GLY A 5 -25.58 3.19 -4.86
CA GLY A 5 -24.36 3.66 -5.50
C GLY A 5 -23.23 2.63 -5.33
N ILE A 6 -22.57 2.35 -6.43
CA ILE A 6 -21.47 1.38 -6.53
C ILE A 6 -20.26 2.14 -7.04
N ASP A 7 -19.26 2.28 -6.20
CA ASP A 7 -17.97 2.88 -6.57
C ASP A 7 -16.93 1.77 -6.75
N ILE A 8 -16.46 1.63 -7.98
CA ILE A 8 -15.41 0.67 -8.35
C ILE A 8 -14.14 1.44 -8.62
N GLY A 9 -13.33 1.58 -7.57
CA GLY A 9 -11.99 2.18 -7.66
C GLY A 9 -10.93 1.18 -8.13
N SER A 10 -9.69 1.64 -8.25
CA SER A 10 -8.54 0.82 -8.68
C SER A 10 -8.22 -0.34 -7.72
N THR A 11 -8.48 -0.19 -6.41
CA THR A 11 -8.14 -1.20 -5.38
C THR A 11 -9.34 -1.69 -4.58
N THR A 12 -10.47 -0.96 -4.59
CA THR A 12 -11.61 -1.20 -3.70
C THR A 12 -12.94 -1.10 -4.42
N VAL A 13 -13.92 -1.90 -3.96
CA VAL A 13 -15.34 -1.73 -4.27
C VAL A 13 -16.03 -1.15 -3.04
N LYS A 14 -16.83 -0.11 -3.25
CA LYS A 14 -17.63 0.51 -2.21
C LYS A 14 -19.08 0.55 -2.64
N ILE A 15 -19.99 0.28 -1.72
CA ILE A 15 -21.43 0.35 -1.95
C ILE A 15 -22.08 1.21 -0.87
N ALA A 16 -22.99 2.05 -1.28
CA ALA A 16 -23.90 2.76 -0.39
C ALA A 16 -25.35 2.56 -0.86
N VAL A 17 -26.22 2.08 0.00
CA VAL A 17 -27.66 2.00 -0.22
C VAL A 17 -28.34 3.06 0.61
N LEU A 18 -29.04 3.97 -0.05
CA LEU A 18 -29.69 5.13 0.59
C LEU A 18 -31.23 5.00 0.56
N ASP A 19 -31.86 5.55 1.60
CA ASP A 19 -33.28 5.86 1.59
C ASP A 19 -33.57 7.17 0.84
N ASP A 20 -34.85 7.55 0.79
CA ASP A 20 -35.30 8.77 0.11
C ASP A 20 -34.79 10.06 0.81
N ASN A 21 -34.36 9.98 2.07
CA ASN A 21 -33.79 11.08 2.85
C ASN A 21 -32.26 11.12 2.84
N ASN A 22 -31.58 10.35 2.00
CA ASN A 22 -30.13 10.18 1.93
C ASN A 22 -29.49 9.48 3.15
N ASN A 23 -30.26 8.82 4.02
CA ASN A 23 -29.69 8.03 5.09
C ASN A 23 -29.12 6.71 4.55
N ILE A 24 -27.97 6.30 5.07
CA ILE A 24 -27.33 5.05 4.67
C ILE A 24 -28.02 3.86 5.38
N LEU A 25 -28.70 3.03 4.59
CA LEU A 25 -29.33 1.78 5.07
C LEU A 25 -28.35 0.61 5.11
N PHE A 26 -27.43 0.58 4.13
CA PHE A 26 -26.36 -0.41 4.02
C PHE A 26 -25.15 0.24 3.38
N SER A 27 -23.96 -0.16 3.82
CA SER A 27 -22.71 0.24 3.18
C SER A 27 -21.66 -0.86 3.30
N ALA A 28 -20.73 -0.87 2.36
CA ALA A 28 -19.55 -1.72 2.39
C ALA A 28 -18.37 -1.03 1.72
N TYR A 29 -17.18 -1.36 2.18
CA TYR A 29 -15.89 -0.92 1.66
C TYR A 29 -14.93 -2.11 1.68
N GLU A 30 -14.54 -2.64 0.52
CA GLU A 30 -13.71 -3.84 0.44
C GLU A 30 -12.67 -3.76 -0.66
N ARG A 31 -11.50 -4.35 -0.41
CA ARG A 31 -10.47 -4.55 -1.42
C ARG A 31 -10.87 -5.69 -2.36
N HIS A 32 -10.75 -5.46 -3.66
CA HIS A 32 -11.14 -6.46 -4.67
C HIS A 32 -9.97 -7.35 -5.15
N TYR A 33 -8.73 -7.01 -4.88
CA TYR A 33 -7.57 -7.82 -5.30
C TYR A 33 -7.66 -8.32 -6.76
N ALA A 34 -8.05 -7.44 -7.68
CA ALA A 34 -8.38 -7.72 -9.07
C ALA A 34 -9.63 -8.60 -9.33
N ASN A 35 -10.34 -9.07 -8.29
CA ASN A 35 -11.58 -9.86 -8.39
C ASN A 35 -12.83 -8.99 -8.19
N ILE A 36 -12.99 -7.97 -9.04
CA ILE A 36 -14.06 -6.95 -8.88
C ILE A 36 -15.45 -7.59 -8.87
N GLN A 37 -15.74 -8.49 -9.82
CA GLN A 37 -17.05 -9.11 -9.95
C GLN A 37 -17.41 -9.92 -8.71
N GLU A 38 -16.51 -10.76 -8.22
CA GLU A 38 -16.72 -11.60 -7.05
C GLU A 38 -16.92 -10.77 -5.79
N THR A 39 -16.08 -9.73 -5.60
CA THR A 39 -16.21 -8.79 -4.49
C THR A 39 -17.55 -8.06 -4.53
N LEU A 40 -17.95 -7.54 -5.68
CA LEU A 40 -19.23 -6.86 -5.85
C LEU A 40 -20.41 -7.82 -5.58
N ARG A 41 -20.34 -9.06 -6.07
CA ARG A 41 -21.34 -10.09 -5.79
C ARG A 41 -21.46 -10.38 -4.30
N ALA A 42 -20.36 -10.62 -3.61
CA ALA A 42 -20.34 -10.90 -2.18
C ALA A 42 -20.92 -9.75 -1.35
N ILE A 43 -20.63 -8.48 -1.71
CA ILE A 43 -21.22 -7.31 -1.05
C ILE A 43 -22.72 -7.24 -1.31
N MET A 44 -23.17 -7.50 -2.55
CA MET A 44 -24.59 -7.46 -2.89
C MET A 44 -25.38 -8.60 -2.24
N GLU A 45 -24.80 -9.79 -2.04
CA GLU A 45 -25.40 -10.89 -1.26
C GLU A 45 -25.65 -10.46 0.21
N ARG A 46 -24.71 -9.74 0.83
CA ARG A 46 -24.91 -9.19 2.18
C ARG A 46 -25.98 -8.10 2.20
N ALA A 47 -26.04 -7.25 1.17
CA ALA A 47 -27.10 -6.27 1.03
C ALA A 47 -28.48 -6.96 0.89
N TYR A 48 -28.56 -8.02 0.10
CA TYR A 48 -29.77 -8.85 -0.04
C TYR A 48 -30.20 -9.47 1.30
N ASN A 49 -29.26 -10.06 2.03
CA ASN A 49 -29.55 -10.66 3.35
C ASN A 49 -30.04 -9.64 4.37
N LYS A 50 -29.57 -8.39 4.30
CA LYS A 50 -29.99 -7.31 5.22
C LYS A 50 -31.30 -6.63 4.83
N LEU A 51 -31.52 -6.42 3.53
CA LEU A 51 -32.61 -5.56 3.02
C LEU A 51 -33.74 -6.33 2.35
N GLY A 52 -33.53 -7.64 2.08
CA GLY A 52 -34.42 -8.48 1.26
C GLY A 52 -34.31 -8.19 -0.24
N ASP A 53 -35.09 -8.93 -1.03
CA ASP A 53 -35.24 -8.59 -2.45
C ASP A 53 -36.18 -7.39 -2.61
N CYS A 54 -35.62 -6.24 -2.84
CA CYS A 54 -36.33 -4.98 -2.94
C CYS A 54 -35.95 -4.23 -4.20
N ASP A 55 -36.84 -3.35 -4.63
CA ASP A 55 -36.62 -2.45 -5.76
C ASP A 55 -35.51 -1.45 -5.46
N ILE A 56 -34.55 -1.37 -6.37
CA ILE A 56 -33.41 -0.50 -6.31
C ILE A 56 -33.21 0.30 -7.59
N ALA A 57 -32.65 1.50 -7.45
CA ALA A 57 -32.08 2.29 -8.55
C ALA A 57 -30.58 2.29 -8.43
N PRO A 58 -29.85 1.42 -9.14
CA PRO A 58 -28.40 1.36 -9.07
C PRO A 58 -27.74 2.39 -9.99
N MET A 59 -26.56 2.90 -9.57
CA MET A 59 -25.69 3.77 -10.33
C MET A 59 -24.25 3.40 -10.05
N ILE A 60 -23.42 3.30 -11.09
CA ILE A 60 -21.99 2.97 -10.97
C ILE A 60 -21.14 4.22 -11.15
N THR A 61 -20.04 4.29 -10.41
CA THR A 61 -18.97 5.29 -10.53
C THR A 61 -17.62 4.65 -10.30
N GLY A 62 -16.54 5.45 -10.35
CA GLY A 62 -15.16 5.02 -10.11
C GLY A 62 -14.41 4.63 -11.38
N SER A 63 -13.08 4.63 -11.31
CA SER A 63 -12.19 4.40 -12.46
C SER A 63 -12.35 3.01 -13.09
N GLY A 64 -12.65 1.98 -12.30
CA GLY A 64 -12.93 0.61 -12.78
C GLY A 64 -14.39 0.36 -13.17
N GLY A 65 -15.28 1.35 -12.97
CA GLY A 65 -16.73 1.14 -13.06
C GLY A 65 -17.30 1.07 -14.48
N LEU A 66 -16.65 1.69 -15.46
CA LEU A 66 -17.25 1.88 -16.79
C LEU A 66 -17.51 0.56 -17.54
N SER A 67 -16.59 -0.38 -17.50
CA SER A 67 -16.75 -1.70 -18.15
C SER A 67 -17.84 -2.53 -17.46
N ILE A 68 -17.88 -2.51 -16.14
CA ILE A 68 -18.89 -3.20 -15.33
C ILE A 68 -20.28 -2.60 -15.55
N SER A 69 -20.40 -1.27 -15.67
CA SER A 69 -21.66 -0.58 -15.91
C SER A 69 -22.29 -1.01 -17.23
N LYS A 70 -21.49 -1.09 -18.28
CA LYS A 70 -21.94 -1.58 -19.60
C LYS A 70 -22.41 -3.04 -19.55
N HIS A 71 -21.63 -3.90 -18.86
CA HIS A 71 -21.97 -5.32 -18.75
C HIS A 71 -23.26 -5.58 -17.94
N LEU A 72 -23.44 -4.84 -16.85
CA LEU A 72 -24.61 -4.98 -15.99
C LEU A 72 -25.81 -4.20 -16.48
N ASP A 73 -25.65 -3.38 -17.52
CA ASP A 73 -26.67 -2.43 -18.00
C ASP A 73 -27.15 -1.51 -16.85
N ILE A 74 -26.20 -0.92 -16.14
CA ILE A 74 -26.41 0.04 -15.05
C ILE A 74 -25.84 1.39 -15.47
N PRO A 75 -26.59 2.51 -15.27
CA PRO A 75 -26.06 3.83 -15.57
C PRO A 75 -24.75 4.16 -14.86
N PHE A 76 -23.88 4.93 -15.53
CA PHE A 76 -22.60 5.39 -14.99
C PHE A 76 -22.61 6.90 -14.77
N VAL A 77 -21.97 7.34 -13.68
CA VAL A 77 -21.74 8.75 -13.39
C VAL A 77 -20.25 8.98 -13.08
N GLN A 78 -19.71 10.09 -13.55
CA GLN A 78 -18.33 10.44 -13.24
C GLN A 78 -18.12 10.66 -11.74
N GLU A 79 -16.99 10.21 -11.22
CA GLU A 79 -16.67 10.22 -9.79
C GLU A 79 -16.68 11.64 -9.19
N VAL A 80 -16.15 12.64 -9.92
CA VAL A 80 -16.18 14.04 -9.48
C VAL A 80 -17.60 14.55 -9.28
N VAL A 81 -18.53 14.16 -10.16
CA VAL A 81 -19.95 14.54 -10.03
C VAL A 81 -20.57 13.86 -8.81
N SER A 82 -20.26 12.59 -8.59
CA SER A 82 -20.73 11.84 -7.41
C SER A 82 -20.22 12.47 -6.11
N VAL A 83 -18.93 12.73 -6.01
CA VAL A 83 -18.32 13.35 -4.81
C VAL A 83 -18.90 14.74 -4.55
N ALA A 84 -19.04 15.57 -5.60
CA ALA A 84 -19.64 16.90 -5.47
C ALA A 84 -21.10 16.83 -5.01
N THR A 85 -21.88 15.85 -5.49
CA THR A 85 -23.27 15.62 -5.05
C THR A 85 -23.35 15.26 -3.58
N SER A 86 -22.48 14.34 -3.11
CA SER A 86 -22.41 13.97 -1.70
C SER A 86 -21.99 15.14 -0.81
N LEU A 87 -20.97 15.91 -1.21
CA LEU A 87 -20.53 17.07 -0.46
C LEU A 87 -21.62 18.12 -0.33
N LYS A 88 -22.34 18.40 -1.43
CA LYS A 88 -23.46 19.35 -1.40
C LYS A 88 -24.57 18.90 -0.45
N SER A 89 -24.77 17.60 -0.28
CA SER A 89 -25.81 17.04 0.61
C SER A 89 -25.35 16.94 2.06
N TYR A 90 -24.12 16.42 2.30
CA TYR A 90 -23.66 16.06 3.64
C TYR A 90 -22.73 17.10 4.30
N ALA A 91 -22.06 17.92 3.48
CA ALA A 91 -21.09 18.92 3.94
C ALA A 91 -21.09 20.16 3.03
N PRO A 92 -22.25 20.88 2.92
CA PRO A 92 -22.43 21.98 1.97
C PRO A 92 -21.50 23.18 2.21
N GLN A 93 -20.90 23.29 3.37
CA GLN A 93 -19.94 24.34 3.74
C GLN A 93 -18.53 24.09 3.18
N THR A 94 -18.29 23.01 2.44
CA THR A 94 -16.95 22.66 1.93
C THR A 94 -16.51 23.65 0.83
N ASP A 95 -15.34 24.26 1.02
CA ASP A 95 -14.68 25.08 0.02
C ASP A 95 -13.70 24.27 -0.83
N VAL A 96 -12.98 23.33 -0.21
CA VAL A 96 -12.01 22.45 -0.86
C VAL A 96 -12.17 21.01 -0.33
N ALA A 97 -12.12 20.03 -1.20
CA ALA A 97 -12.03 18.63 -0.79
C ALA A 97 -10.70 18.03 -1.22
N ILE A 98 -10.04 17.32 -0.31
CA ILE A 98 -8.88 16.47 -0.56
C ILE A 98 -9.35 15.03 -0.47
N GLU A 99 -9.24 14.30 -1.57
CA GLU A 99 -9.63 12.90 -1.66
C GLU A 99 -8.41 12.04 -1.99
N LEU A 100 -8.14 11.05 -1.16
CA LEU A 100 -7.13 10.02 -1.42
C LEU A 100 -7.81 8.68 -1.66
N GLY A 101 -7.62 8.14 -2.85
CA GLY A 101 -8.04 6.81 -3.25
C GLY A 101 -6.91 5.77 -3.16
N GLY A 102 -7.14 4.61 -3.79
CA GLY A 102 -6.14 3.55 -3.93
C GLY A 102 -4.94 3.97 -4.79
N GLU A 103 -5.21 4.52 -5.97
CA GLU A 103 -4.20 5.00 -6.93
C GLU A 103 -4.41 6.45 -7.34
N ASP A 104 -5.54 7.03 -6.98
CA ASP A 104 -5.90 8.40 -7.29
C ASP A 104 -5.77 9.30 -6.08
N ALA A 105 -5.26 10.50 -6.29
CA ALA A 105 -5.29 11.61 -5.35
C ALA A 105 -5.92 12.81 -6.04
N LYS A 106 -6.87 13.49 -5.40
CA LYS A 106 -7.64 14.58 -5.98
C LYS A 106 -7.74 15.76 -5.03
N ILE A 107 -7.70 16.96 -5.58
CA ILE A 107 -8.11 18.20 -4.89
C ILE A 107 -9.24 18.81 -5.71
N ILE A 108 -10.38 19.04 -5.08
CA ILE A 108 -11.57 19.61 -5.70
C ILE A 108 -11.87 20.96 -5.03
N TYR A 109 -11.91 22.03 -5.80
CA TYR A 109 -12.26 23.37 -5.34
C TYR A 109 -13.70 23.68 -5.74
N PHE A 110 -14.44 24.35 -4.84
CA PHE A 110 -15.85 24.70 -5.02
C PHE A 110 -16.14 26.20 -5.04
N THR A 111 -15.13 27.05 -4.82
CA THR A 111 -15.31 28.50 -4.58
C THR A 111 -15.78 29.27 -5.82
N ASP A 112 -15.29 28.92 -7.02
CA ASP A 112 -15.63 29.60 -8.28
C ASP A 112 -16.12 28.63 -9.35
N GLY A 113 -16.94 27.67 -8.97
CA GLY A 113 -17.30 26.50 -9.75
C GLY A 113 -16.56 25.27 -9.29
N ILE A 114 -16.75 24.14 -10.00
CA ILE A 114 -16.04 22.90 -9.65
C ILE A 114 -14.78 22.80 -10.48
N GLU A 115 -13.61 22.95 -9.82
CA GLU A 115 -12.30 22.69 -10.42
C GLU A 115 -11.67 21.47 -9.76
N GLN A 116 -11.40 20.42 -10.54
CA GLN A 116 -10.73 19.21 -10.07
C GLN A 116 -9.29 19.17 -10.58
N ARG A 117 -8.38 18.81 -9.67
CA ARG A 117 -7.00 18.44 -9.98
C ARG A 117 -6.74 17.04 -9.48
N MET A 118 -6.10 16.22 -10.28
CA MET A 118 -5.87 14.81 -10.00
C MET A 118 -4.44 14.44 -10.42
N ASN A 119 -3.84 13.48 -9.72
CA ASN A 119 -2.57 12.92 -10.16
C ASN A 119 -2.71 12.26 -11.53
N GLY A 120 -1.61 12.26 -12.29
CA GLY A 120 -1.53 11.54 -13.57
C GLY A 120 -1.32 10.03 -13.34
N ILE A 121 -0.38 9.45 -14.07
CA ILE A 121 -0.08 8.01 -14.05
C ILE A 121 0.59 7.56 -12.73
N CYS A 122 1.22 8.47 -11.99
CA CYS A 122 1.99 8.14 -10.80
C CYS A 122 1.09 8.01 -9.56
N ALA A 123 1.05 6.84 -8.95
CA ALA A 123 0.33 6.58 -7.70
C ALA A 123 1.05 7.11 -6.44
N GLY A 124 2.10 7.92 -6.58
CA GLY A 124 2.77 8.58 -5.46
C GLY A 124 1.79 9.46 -4.67
N GLY A 125 1.78 9.33 -3.36
CA GLY A 125 0.83 10.06 -2.51
C GLY A 125 -0.56 9.44 -2.39
N THR A 126 -0.74 8.18 -2.75
CA THR A 126 -2.01 7.45 -2.71
C THR A 126 -1.98 6.25 -1.77
N GLY A 127 -3.09 5.54 -1.64
CA GLY A 127 -3.20 4.32 -0.83
C GLY A 127 -2.20 3.24 -1.24
N SER A 128 -2.00 3.01 -2.52
CA SER A 128 -1.03 2.04 -3.04
C SER A 128 0.42 2.40 -2.67
N PHE A 129 0.77 3.68 -2.67
CA PHE A 129 2.05 4.14 -2.16
C PHE A 129 2.22 3.82 -0.67
N ILE A 130 1.20 4.09 0.14
CA ILE A 130 1.20 3.79 1.59
C ILE A 130 1.37 2.30 1.84
N ASP A 131 0.65 1.45 1.10
CA ASP A 131 0.76 -0.01 1.20
C ASP A 131 2.16 -0.53 0.84
N GLN A 132 2.78 0.03 -0.21
CA GLN A 132 4.16 -0.31 -0.59
C GLN A 132 5.16 0.08 0.50
N MET A 133 5.02 1.27 1.08
CA MET A 133 5.91 1.73 2.16
C MET A 133 5.68 0.95 3.46
N ALA A 134 4.45 0.56 3.75
CA ALA A 134 4.13 -0.30 4.88
C ALA A 134 4.84 -1.67 4.77
N THR A 135 4.90 -2.23 3.56
CA THR A 135 5.59 -3.49 3.30
C THR A 135 7.09 -3.42 3.63
N LEU A 136 7.76 -2.28 3.38
CA LEU A 136 9.18 -2.07 3.75
C LEU A 136 9.39 -2.15 5.27
N LEU A 137 8.44 -1.68 6.05
CA LEU A 137 8.48 -1.71 7.52
C LEU A 137 7.88 -3.00 8.10
N LYS A 138 7.51 -3.97 7.24
CA LYS A 138 6.81 -5.21 7.58
C LYS A 138 5.58 -4.96 8.45
N THR A 139 4.68 -4.18 7.90
CA THR A 139 3.38 -3.86 8.49
C THR A 139 2.39 -3.57 7.36
N ASP A 140 1.16 -3.23 7.70
CA ASP A 140 0.13 -2.71 6.81
C ASP A 140 -0.10 -1.20 7.05
N ALA A 141 -1.03 -0.61 6.31
CA ALA A 141 -1.38 0.80 6.45
C ALA A 141 -1.88 1.16 7.87
N ALA A 142 -2.62 0.26 8.52
CA ALA A 142 -3.10 0.45 9.89
C ALA A 142 -1.93 0.42 10.90
N GLY A 143 -0.98 -0.48 10.70
CA GLY A 143 0.25 -0.53 11.49
C GLY A 143 1.14 0.71 11.30
N LEU A 144 1.26 1.24 10.07
CA LEU A 144 1.92 2.54 9.85
C LEU A 144 1.24 3.65 10.65
N ASN A 145 -0.10 3.71 10.61
CA ASN A 145 -0.85 4.70 11.37
C ASN A 145 -0.62 4.57 12.87
N THR A 146 -0.49 3.35 13.38
CA THR A 146 -0.18 3.09 14.78
C THR A 146 1.24 3.56 15.15
N TYR A 147 2.24 3.24 14.32
CA TYR A 147 3.60 3.71 14.55
C TYR A 147 3.71 5.23 14.52
N ALA A 148 3.06 5.88 13.56
CA ALA A 148 3.15 7.32 13.38
C ALA A 148 2.64 8.16 14.56
N LYS A 149 1.95 7.57 15.56
CA LYS A 149 1.50 8.27 16.76
C LYS A 149 2.66 8.70 17.67
N ASP A 150 3.72 7.91 17.73
CA ASP A 150 4.80 8.04 18.71
C ASP A 150 6.09 8.61 18.09
N TYR A 151 6.00 9.28 16.92
CA TYR A 151 7.15 9.84 16.25
C TYR A 151 7.79 10.99 17.05
N GLN A 152 9.11 11.12 16.93
CA GLN A 152 9.92 12.17 17.55
C GLN A 152 10.55 13.10 16.51
N ALA A 153 10.82 12.58 15.30
CA ALA A 153 11.47 13.31 14.21
C ALA A 153 10.85 12.96 12.85
N LEU A 154 10.98 13.89 11.91
CA LEU A 154 10.59 13.67 10.51
C LEU A 154 11.83 13.70 9.62
N TYR A 155 12.01 12.66 8.82
CA TYR A 155 13.05 12.58 7.81
C TYR A 155 12.58 13.16 6.47
N PRO A 156 13.44 13.84 5.71
CA PRO A 156 13.11 14.26 4.35
C PRO A 156 13.04 13.03 3.43
N ILE A 157 11.82 12.71 2.98
CA ILE A 157 11.57 11.66 2.00
C ILE A 157 11.06 12.33 0.72
N ALA A 158 11.61 11.93 -0.45
CA ALA A 158 11.20 12.50 -1.72
C ALA A 158 9.70 12.27 -1.98
N ALA A 159 8.97 13.35 -2.04
CA ALA A 159 7.54 13.38 -2.32
C ALA A 159 7.30 13.30 -3.84
N ARG A 160 7.69 12.20 -4.47
CA ARG A 160 7.57 12.00 -5.92
C ARG A 160 7.06 10.61 -6.24
N CYS A 161 7.91 9.78 -6.82
CA CYS A 161 7.56 8.41 -7.19
C CYS A 161 7.93 7.45 -6.04
N GLY A 162 7.16 6.37 -5.87
CA GLY A 162 7.41 5.36 -4.83
C GLY A 162 8.79 4.71 -4.89
N VAL A 163 9.40 4.64 -6.09
CA VAL A 163 10.77 4.13 -6.25
C VAL A 163 11.77 5.06 -5.56
N PHE A 164 11.70 6.36 -5.81
CA PHE A 164 12.59 7.33 -5.15
C PHE A 164 12.35 7.42 -3.63
N ALA A 165 11.09 7.38 -3.21
CA ALA A 165 10.79 7.33 -1.77
C ALA A 165 11.39 6.08 -1.10
N LYS A 166 11.37 4.93 -1.79
CA LYS A 166 12.02 3.70 -1.31
C LYS A 166 13.54 3.88 -1.17
N THR A 167 14.19 4.54 -2.14
CA THR A 167 15.64 4.80 -2.08
C THR A 167 16.03 5.76 -0.97
N ASP A 168 15.13 6.63 -0.51
CA ASP A 168 15.36 7.50 0.64
C ASP A 168 15.12 6.77 1.97
N ILE A 169 14.10 5.91 2.03
CA ILE A 169 13.71 5.20 3.26
C ILE A 169 14.70 4.07 3.59
N GLN A 170 15.20 3.38 2.58
CA GLN A 170 16.03 2.19 2.80
C GLN A 170 17.34 2.48 3.54
N PRO A 171 18.11 3.53 3.22
CA PRO A 171 19.27 3.94 4.02
C PRO A 171 18.90 4.26 5.47
N LEU A 172 17.80 4.99 5.70
CA LEU A 172 17.33 5.32 7.05
C LEU A 172 17.03 4.07 7.89
N ILE A 173 16.42 3.05 7.27
CA ILE A 173 16.21 1.75 7.94
C ILE A 173 17.56 1.12 8.33
N ASN A 174 18.52 1.13 7.42
CA ASN A 174 19.84 0.53 7.63
C ASN A 174 20.65 1.30 8.68
N GLU A 175 20.47 2.62 8.77
CA GLU A 175 21.07 3.48 9.79
C GLU A 175 20.37 3.39 11.16
N GLY A 176 19.30 2.61 11.27
CA GLY A 176 18.60 2.35 12.53
C GLY A 176 17.52 3.38 12.89
N ALA A 177 17.01 4.13 11.93
CA ALA A 177 15.89 5.04 12.14
C ALA A 177 14.67 4.30 12.73
N SER A 178 13.97 4.95 13.66
CA SER A 178 12.84 4.33 14.35
C SER A 178 11.64 4.13 13.42
N LYS A 179 10.87 3.05 13.61
CA LYS A 179 9.64 2.83 12.84
C LYS A 179 8.60 3.95 13.02
N PRO A 180 8.39 4.53 14.22
CA PRO A 180 7.54 5.70 14.39
C PRO A 180 7.93 6.88 13.51
N ASP A 181 9.21 7.26 13.51
CA ASP A 181 9.72 8.38 12.73
C ASP A 181 9.60 8.13 11.22
N LEU A 182 9.92 6.92 10.78
CA LEU A 182 9.76 6.52 9.38
C LEU A 182 8.29 6.55 8.93
N ALA A 183 7.38 6.04 9.75
CA ALA A 183 5.95 6.03 9.43
C ALA A 183 5.37 7.46 9.32
N ALA A 184 5.71 8.33 10.26
CA ALA A 184 5.31 9.74 10.20
C ALA A 184 5.94 10.47 9.00
N SER A 185 7.19 10.17 8.65
CA SER A 185 7.88 10.74 7.50
C SER A 185 7.26 10.29 6.17
N ILE A 186 6.83 9.02 6.08
CA ILE A 186 6.09 8.50 4.93
C ILE A 186 4.76 9.26 4.77
N PHE A 187 4.00 9.46 5.84
CA PHE A 187 2.76 10.24 5.78
C PHE A 187 3.01 11.69 5.40
N GLN A 188 4.09 12.31 5.91
CA GLN A 188 4.46 13.66 5.51
C GLN A 188 4.84 13.73 4.02
N ALA A 189 5.50 12.72 3.47
CA ALA A 189 5.79 12.64 2.03
C ALA A 189 4.50 12.55 1.19
N VAL A 190 3.48 11.78 1.63
CA VAL A 190 2.15 11.75 0.99
C VAL A 190 1.52 13.14 0.98
N VAL A 191 1.54 13.84 2.11
CA VAL A 191 0.99 15.20 2.23
C VAL A 191 1.70 16.16 1.28
N ASN A 192 3.03 16.17 1.29
CA ASN A 192 3.84 17.03 0.44
C ASN A 192 3.59 16.75 -1.04
N GLN A 193 3.49 15.45 -1.44
CA GLN A 193 3.19 15.05 -2.81
C GLN A 193 1.80 15.55 -3.24
N THR A 194 0.80 15.39 -2.40
CA THR A 194 -0.57 15.81 -2.71
C THR A 194 -0.66 17.34 -2.84
N ILE A 195 -0.10 18.08 -1.89
CA ILE A 195 -0.19 19.54 -1.88
C ILE A 195 0.66 20.13 -3.02
N SER A 196 1.94 19.78 -3.13
CA SER A 196 2.82 20.38 -4.14
C SER A 196 2.50 19.88 -5.54
N GLY A 197 2.17 18.60 -5.70
CA GLY A 197 1.90 17.97 -7.00
C GLY A 197 0.55 18.33 -7.58
N LEU A 198 -0.49 18.52 -6.77
CA LEU A 198 -1.85 18.77 -7.25
C LEU A 198 -2.28 20.23 -7.11
N ALA A 199 -2.02 20.86 -5.98
CA ALA A 199 -2.41 22.25 -5.80
C ALA A 199 -1.62 23.20 -6.73
N CYS A 200 -0.37 22.85 -7.08
CA CYS A 200 0.46 23.62 -8.02
C CYS A 200 0.41 25.14 -7.74
N GLY A 201 0.55 25.53 -6.46
CA GLY A 201 0.52 26.91 -6.01
C GLY A 201 -0.88 27.50 -5.78
N LYS A 202 -1.98 26.83 -6.16
CA LYS A 202 -3.32 27.28 -5.80
C LYS A 202 -3.56 27.06 -4.30
N PRO A 203 -3.96 28.09 -3.53
CA PRO A 203 -4.15 27.96 -2.10
C PRO A 203 -5.26 26.95 -1.75
N ILE A 204 -5.00 26.08 -0.77
CA ILE A 204 -6.01 25.26 -0.11
C ILE A 204 -6.44 26.02 1.15
N ARG A 205 -7.59 26.66 1.11
CA ARG A 205 -8.11 27.55 2.16
C ARG A 205 -9.60 27.36 2.36
N GLY A 206 -10.11 27.88 3.50
CA GLY A 206 -11.51 27.74 3.89
C GLY A 206 -11.79 26.40 4.55
N ASN A 207 -12.96 25.88 4.38
CA ASN A 207 -13.41 24.62 4.95
C ASN A 207 -12.93 23.46 4.09
N VAL A 208 -12.03 22.65 4.62
CA VAL A 208 -11.37 21.55 3.87
C VAL A 208 -11.96 20.22 4.29
N ALA A 209 -12.57 19.52 3.34
CA ALA A 209 -13.09 18.17 3.54
C ALA A 209 -12.04 17.11 3.22
N PHE A 210 -11.90 16.12 4.11
CA PHE A 210 -10.99 14.99 3.97
C PHE A 210 -11.77 13.74 3.61
N LEU A 211 -11.56 13.23 2.37
CA LEU A 211 -12.34 12.15 1.78
C LEU A 211 -11.45 10.98 1.33
N GLY A 212 -12.10 9.84 1.09
CA GLY A 212 -11.45 8.61 0.62
C GLY A 212 -10.92 7.74 1.76
N GLY A 213 -10.63 6.48 1.44
CA GLY A 213 -10.23 5.46 2.42
C GLY A 213 -8.99 5.84 3.24
N PRO A 214 -7.87 6.23 2.64
CA PRO A 214 -6.69 6.62 3.37
C PRO A 214 -6.94 7.73 4.41
N LEU A 215 -7.66 8.79 4.05
CA LEU A 215 -7.95 9.90 4.99
C LEU A 215 -9.04 9.57 6.01
N HIS A 216 -9.87 8.57 5.73
CA HIS A 216 -10.86 8.07 6.68
C HIS A 216 -10.22 7.19 7.76
N PHE A 217 -9.43 6.18 7.34
CA PHE A 217 -8.90 5.15 8.24
C PHE A 217 -7.57 5.54 8.90
N LEU A 218 -6.74 6.38 8.26
CA LEU A 218 -5.42 6.75 8.75
C LEU A 218 -5.46 8.13 9.41
N THR A 219 -5.73 8.15 10.71
CA THR A 219 -5.88 9.38 11.49
C THR A 219 -4.62 10.22 11.49
N GLU A 220 -3.44 9.61 11.57
CA GLU A 220 -2.15 10.31 11.60
C GLU A 220 -1.80 10.93 10.24
N LEU A 221 -2.20 10.29 9.13
CA LEU A 221 -2.11 10.88 7.80
C LEU A 221 -2.98 12.14 7.70
N LYS A 222 -4.24 12.06 8.16
CA LYS A 222 -5.13 13.23 8.20
C LYS A 222 -4.57 14.35 9.10
N GLN A 223 -4.01 14.02 10.25
CA GLN A 223 -3.37 14.98 11.13
C GLN A 223 -2.14 15.64 10.47
N ALA A 224 -1.37 14.90 9.66
CA ALA A 224 -0.26 15.46 8.89
C ALA A 224 -0.74 16.52 7.87
N PHE A 225 -1.87 16.30 7.19
CA PHE A 225 -2.51 17.31 6.34
C PHE A 225 -2.96 18.54 7.13
N ILE A 226 -3.65 18.33 8.25
CA ILE A 226 -4.16 19.40 9.11
C ILE A 226 -3.01 20.30 9.59
N ARG A 227 -1.90 19.70 10.06
CA ARG A 227 -0.70 20.45 10.48
C ARG A 227 -0.08 21.22 9.33
N THR A 228 0.11 20.57 8.19
CA THR A 228 0.79 21.19 7.03
C THR A 228 -0.01 22.34 6.43
N LEU A 229 -1.34 22.24 6.45
CA LEU A 229 -2.25 23.28 5.95
C LEU A 229 -2.60 24.31 7.03
N ASN A 230 -2.14 24.14 8.27
CA ASN A 230 -2.46 24.99 9.43
C ASN A 230 -3.98 25.16 9.65
N LEU A 231 -4.75 24.08 9.48
CA LEU A 231 -6.20 24.11 9.67
C LEU A 231 -6.57 23.98 11.15
N THR A 232 -7.61 24.71 11.57
CA THR A 232 -8.12 24.68 12.95
C THR A 232 -9.64 24.75 12.99
N GLY A 233 -10.24 24.19 14.04
CA GLY A 233 -11.68 24.31 14.32
C GLY A 233 -12.57 23.89 13.15
N ASP A 234 -13.51 24.76 12.80
CA ASP A 234 -14.54 24.50 11.78
C ASP A 234 -14.00 24.39 10.35
N ALA A 235 -12.73 24.82 10.11
CA ALA A 235 -12.09 24.62 8.83
C ALA A 235 -11.79 23.14 8.51
N ILE A 236 -11.92 22.24 9.49
CA ILE A 236 -11.66 20.81 9.32
C ILE A 236 -13.00 20.08 9.15
N ILE A 237 -13.26 19.58 7.93
CA ILE A 237 -14.45 18.78 7.65
C ILE A 237 -14.00 17.31 7.49
N ALA A 238 -14.39 16.48 8.47
CA ALA A 238 -14.09 15.04 8.47
C ALA A 238 -15.38 14.24 8.66
N PRO A 239 -16.21 14.06 7.61
CA PRO A 239 -17.47 13.36 7.72
C PRO A 239 -17.29 11.90 8.15
N GLU A 240 -18.21 11.37 8.95
CA GLU A 240 -18.16 10.00 9.48
C GLU A 240 -18.00 8.95 8.34
N ASN A 241 -18.71 9.13 7.22
CA ASN A 241 -18.69 8.21 6.08
C ASN A 241 -17.87 8.75 4.90
N SER A 242 -16.80 9.49 5.17
CA SER A 242 -15.96 10.15 4.15
C SER A 242 -15.39 9.22 3.09
N HIS A 243 -15.19 7.94 3.40
CA HIS A 243 -14.73 6.90 2.47
C HIS A 243 -15.81 6.39 1.50
N LEU A 244 -17.08 6.76 1.71
CA LEU A 244 -18.22 6.34 0.90
C LEU A 244 -18.80 7.47 0.03
N PHE A 245 -18.19 8.65 0.00
CA PHE A 245 -18.77 9.82 -0.66
C PHE A 245 -18.99 9.60 -2.16
N ALA A 246 -18.08 8.96 -2.87
CA ALA A 246 -18.28 8.61 -4.26
C ALA A 246 -19.48 7.66 -4.45
N ALA A 247 -19.59 6.59 -3.66
CA ALA A 247 -20.71 5.67 -3.71
C ALA A 247 -22.03 6.34 -3.30
N SER A 248 -22.03 7.14 -2.24
CA SER A 248 -23.25 7.86 -1.79
C SER A 248 -23.74 8.85 -2.85
N GLY A 249 -22.83 9.60 -3.47
CA GLY A 249 -23.19 10.52 -4.54
C GLY A 249 -23.67 9.80 -5.80
N ALA A 250 -23.12 8.65 -6.16
CA ALA A 250 -23.65 7.81 -7.21
C ALA A 250 -25.10 7.39 -6.90
N ALA A 251 -25.37 6.93 -5.66
CA ALA A 251 -26.72 6.61 -5.23
C ALA A 251 -27.69 7.80 -5.35
N MET A 252 -27.26 9.00 -4.97
CA MET A 252 -28.08 10.22 -5.12
C MET A 252 -28.37 10.56 -6.57
N ASN A 253 -27.42 10.30 -7.48
CA ASN A 253 -27.58 10.55 -8.92
C ASN A 253 -28.40 9.46 -9.64
N SER A 254 -28.81 8.39 -8.96
CA SER A 254 -29.62 7.30 -9.56
C SER A 254 -31.10 7.57 -9.58
N GLU A 255 -31.57 8.67 -9.00
CA GLU A 255 -32.99 9.02 -8.92
C GLU A 255 -33.62 9.10 -10.32
N GLY A 256 -34.71 8.34 -10.52
CA GLY A 256 -35.41 8.26 -11.79
C GLY A 256 -34.71 7.46 -12.90
N LYS A 257 -33.62 6.75 -12.59
CA LYS A 257 -32.84 5.98 -13.58
C LYS A 257 -32.79 4.49 -13.20
N GLY A 258 -33.10 3.65 -14.17
CA GLY A 258 -32.82 2.20 -14.18
C GLY A 258 -33.31 1.43 -12.95
N ALA A 259 -34.61 1.13 -12.85
CA ALA A 259 -35.17 0.31 -11.78
C ALA A 259 -34.86 -1.19 -12.00
N THR A 260 -34.40 -1.87 -10.95
CA THR A 260 -34.19 -3.33 -10.91
C THR A 260 -34.37 -3.82 -9.47
N THR A 261 -34.19 -5.12 -9.20
CA THR A 261 -34.16 -5.64 -7.84
C THR A 261 -32.76 -6.11 -7.45
N ILE A 262 -32.47 -6.21 -6.14
CA ILE A 262 -31.18 -6.74 -5.68
C ILE A 262 -30.98 -8.17 -6.21
N GLY A 263 -32.03 -9.02 -6.21
CA GLY A 263 -31.97 -10.38 -6.72
C GLY A 263 -31.70 -10.46 -8.23
N ALA A 264 -32.27 -9.56 -9.02
CA ALA A 264 -32.01 -9.50 -10.46
C ALA A 264 -30.55 -9.07 -10.73
N LEU A 265 -30.00 -8.13 -9.96
CA LEU A 265 -28.61 -7.72 -10.05
C LEU A 265 -27.66 -8.84 -9.66
N LEU A 266 -27.94 -9.58 -8.59
CA LEU A 266 -27.16 -10.76 -8.17
C LEU A 266 -27.13 -11.83 -9.27
N LYS A 267 -28.26 -12.06 -9.95
CA LYS A 267 -28.31 -13.01 -11.06
C LYS A 267 -27.40 -12.57 -12.23
N LYS A 268 -27.37 -11.29 -12.57
CA LYS A 268 -26.44 -10.75 -13.57
C LYS A 268 -24.99 -10.92 -13.15
N LEU A 269 -24.66 -10.67 -11.88
CA LEU A 269 -23.30 -10.83 -11.32
C LEU A 269 -22.82 -12.28 -11.23
N SER A 270 -23.75 -13.26 -11.24
CA SER A 270 -23.40 -14.69 -11.25
C SER A 270 -23.06 -15.21 -12.65
N GLY A 271 -23.30 -14.43 -13.71
CA GLY A 271 -22.91 -14.75 -15.08
C GLY A 271 -21.40 -14.50 -15.30
N GLU A 272 -20.86 -15.10 -16.34
CA GLU A 272 -19.45 -14.89 -16.73
C GLU A 272 -19.32 -13.49 -17.38
N ILE A 273 -18.61 -12.57 -16.72
CA ILE A 273 -18.27 -11.27 -17.32
C ILE A 273 -17.03 -11.48 -18.19
N LYS A 274 -17.22 -11.58 -19.51
CA LYS A 274 -16.11 -11.56 -20.45
C LYS A 274 -15.61 -10.12 -20.60
N ILE A 275 -14.55 -9.80 -19.89
CA ILE A 275 -13.79 -8.57 -20.14
C ILE A 275 -12.89 -8.87 -21.35
N GLU A 276 -13.19 -8.30 -22.49
CA GLU A 276 -12.33 -8.37 -23.67
C GLU A 276 -11.07 -7.49 -23.46
N PHE A 277 -10.15 -7.99 -22.65
CA PHE A 277 -8.78 -7.52 -22.69
C PHE A 277 -7.93 -8.65 -23.25
N GLU A 278 -7.73 -8.65 -24.55
CA GLU A 278 -6.67 -9.46 -25.15
C GLU A 278 -5.31 -8.80 -24.86
N VAL A 279 -4.68 -9.22 -23.76
CA VAL A 279 -3.27 -8.91 -23.54
C VAL A 279 -2.47 -9.94 -24.33
N THR A 280 -1.64 -9.48 -25.26
CA THR A 280 -0.64 -10.33 -25.93
C THR A 280 0.25 -10.93 -24.86
N ARG A 281 0.16 -12.23 -24.63
CA ARG A 281 0.99 -12.93 -23.65
C ARG A 281 2.34 -13.25 -24.29
N MET A 282 3.40 -13.07 -23.53
CA MET A 282 4.72 -13.57 -23.90
C MET A 282 4.76 -15.10 -23.72
N GLU A 283 5.65 -15.76 -24.43
CA GLU A 283 5.91 -17.18 -24.23
C GLU A 283 6.39 -17.44 -22.79
N PRO A 284 6.08 -18.60 -22.20
CA PRO A 284 6.62 -18.99 -20.92
C PRO A 284 8.15 -18.96 -20.88
N LEU A 285 8.74 -18.67 -19.73
CA LEU A 285 10.19 -18.62 -19.55
C LEU A 285 10.86 -19.97 -19.86
N PHE A 286 10.21 -21.05 -19.50
CA PHE A 286 10.61 -22.42 -19.83
C PHE A 286 9.49 -23.08 -20.64
N LYS A 287 9.85 -23.79 -21.70
CA LYS A 287 8.89 -24.47 -22.58
C LYS A 287 8.27 -25.69 -21.91
N ASP A 288 9.08 -26.42 -21.15
CA ASP A 288 8.72 -27.62 -20.45
C ASP A 288 9.69 -27.90 -19.28
N GLU A 289 9.45 -28.99 -18.58
CA GLU A 289 10.25 -29.42 -17.44
C GLU A 289 11.70 -29.78 -17.83
N THR A 290 11.93 -30.21 -19.06
CA THR A 290 13.27 -30.52 -19.58
C THR A 290 14.11 -29.25 -19.70
N ASP A 291 13.57 -28.19 -20.31
CA ASP A 291 14.21 -26.89 -20.44
C ASP A 291 14.53 -26.27 -19.06
N TYR A 292 13.62 -26.43 -18.09
CA TYR A 292 13.86 -26.01 -16.71
C TYR A 292 14.99 -26.82 -16.05
N ASN A 293 15.02 -28.14 -16.22
CA ASN A 293 16.04 -28.99 -15.63
C ASN A 293 17.43 -28.73 -16.25
N GLU A 294 17.53 -28.50 -17.56
CA GLU A 294 18.76 -28.07 -18.21
C GLU A 294 19.29 -26.75 -17.64
N PHE A 295 18.40 -25.79 -17.39
CA PHE A 295 18.76 -24.54 -16.71
C PHE A 295 19.34 -24.78 -15.31
N ILE A 296 18.67 -25.62 -14.50
CA ILE A 296 19.11 -25.96 -13.16
C ILE A 296 20.46 -26.69 -13.18
N GLU A 297 20.63 -27.68 -14.05
CA GLU A 297 21.87 -28.44 -14.17
C GLU A 297 23.05 -27.53 -14.54
N LYS A 298 22.85 -26.64 -15.52
CA LYS A 298 23.85 -25.65 -15.94
C LYS A 298 24.31 -24.74 -14.79
N HIS A 299 23.41 -24.35 -13.89
CA HIS A 299 23.73 -23.47 -12.78
C HIS A 299 24.34 -24.21 -11.58
N ASN A 300 23.96 -25.47 -11.36
CA ASN A 300 24.46 -26.29 -10.26
C ASN A 300 25.92 -26.73 -10.41
N VAL A 301 26.53 -26.55 -11.61
CA VAL A 301 27.97 -26.81 -11.83
C VAL A 301 28.86 -25.88 -10.99
N HIS A 302 28.37 -24.68 -10.68
CA HIS A 302 29.10 -23.68 -9.89
C HIS A 302 28.67 -23.76 -8.43
N SER A 303 29.37 -24.56 -7.63
CA SER A 303 29.12 -24.70 -6.19
C SER A 303 30.38 -24.34 -5.37
N VAL A 304 30.19 -23.82 -4.16
CA VAL A 304 31.27 -23.61 -3.20
C VAL A 304 31.54 -24.87 -2.42
N LYS A 305 32.81 -25.10 -2.03
CA LYS A 305 33.19 -26.17 -1.12
C LYS A 305 32.45 -25.97 0.21
N LYS A 306 31.74 -26.98 0.69
CA LYS A 306 31.05 -26.96 1.97
C LYS A 306 31.79 -27.80 2.99
N GLY A 307 31.85 -27.32 4.24
CA GLY A 307 32.36 -28.05 5.39
C GLY A 307 31.27 -28.22 6.45
N ASP A 308 31.59 -28.99 7.48
CA ASP A 308 30.68 -29.18 8.63
C ASP A 308 31.20 -28.31 9.80
N ILE A 309 30.39 -27.32 10.21
CA ILE A 309 30.71 -26.41 11.30
C ILE A 309 30.92 -27.17 12.63
N SER A 310 30.14 -28.23 12.88
CA SER A 310 30.16 -28.94 14.18
C SER A 310 31.42 -29.74 14.42
N THR A 311 32.17 -30.06 13.38
CA THR A 311 33.41 -30.89 13.44
C THR A 311 34.65 -30.10 13.01
N TYR A 312 34.51 -28.81 12.73
CA TYR A 312 35.64 -28.02 12.27
C TYR A 312 36.63 -27.69 13.39
N GLU A 313 37.92 -27.72 13.05
CA GLU A 313 39.00 -27.36 13.95
C GLU A 313 39.85 -26.25 13.32
N GLY A 314 40.21 -25.22 14.10
CA GLY A 314 41.08 -24.14 13.65
C GLY A 314 40.38 -22.79 13.48
N ASN A 315 41.02 -21.93 12.68
CA ASN A 315 40.55 -20.55 12.51
C ASN A 315 39.39 -20.44 11.51
N VAL A 316 38.43 -19.61 11.82
CA VAL A 316 37.31 -19.30 10.94
C VAL A 316 37.12 -17.78 10.77
N PHE A 317 36.54 -17.38 9.66
CA PHE A 317 36.33 -15.98 9.28
C PHE A 317 34.83 -15.72 9.16
N LEU A 318 34.35 -14.66 9.82
CA LEU A 318 32.95 -14.24 9.80
C LEU A 318 32.76 -13.11 8.79
N GLY A 319 31.90 -13.30 7.82
CA GLY A 319 31.44 -12.29 6.86
C GLY A 319 29.98 -11.95 7.06
N VAL A 320 29.64 -10.66 7.07
CA VAL A 320 28.26 -10.16 7.17
C VAL A 320 27.99 -9.20 6.02
N ASP A 321 27.05 -9.52 5.14
CA ASP A 321 26.50 -8.60 4.15
C ASP A 321 25.14 -8.11 4.63
N ALA A 322 25.09 -6.88 5.12
CA ALA A 322 23.88 -6.21 5.54
C ALA A 322 23.31 -5.35 4.39
N GLY A 323 22.69 -6.01 3.43
CA GLY A 323 22.08 -5.35 2.29
C GLY A 323 20.83 -4.53 2.64
N SER A 324 20.25 -3.89 1.63
CA SER A 324 19.08 -3.01 1.80
C SER A 324 17.81 -3.74 2.27
N THR A 325 17.61 -4.98 1.85
CA THR A 325 16.40 -5.78 2.19
C THR A 325 16.71 -7.07 2.90
N THR A 326 17.90 -7.61 2.71
CA THR A 326 18.31 -8.92 3.23
C THR A 326 19.66 -8.84 3.92
N THR A 327 19.85 -9.70 4.92
CA THR A 327 21.16 -9.92 5.56
C THR A 327 21.64 -11.32 5.21
N LYS A 328 22.91 -11.43 4.82
CA LYS A 328 23.62 -12.70 4.63
C LYS A 328 24.75 -12.77 5.63
N VAL A 329 24.96 -13.95 6.19
CA VAL A 329 26.10 -14.23 7.06
C VAL A 329 26.76 -15.51 6.61
N ALA A 330 28.07 -15.49 6.51
CA ALA A 330 28.88 -16.64 6.14
C ALA A 330 29.98 -16.86 7.18
N LEU A 331 30.21 -18.12 7.54
CA LEU A 331 31.40 -18.55 8.27
C LEU A 331 32.26 -19.41 7.35
N VAL A 332 33.50 -19.02 7.16
CA VAL A 332 34.41 -19.66 6.19
C VAL A 332 35.65 -20.17 6.94
N GLY A 333 36.05 -21.40 6.67
CA GLY A 333 37.28 -22.00 7.21
C GLY A 333 38.55 -21.48 6.49
N GLU A 334 39.73 -21.70 7.06
CA GLU A 334 41.03 -21.35 6.45
C GLU A 334 41.26 -22.03 5.09
N ASP A 335 40.63 -23.17 4.87
CA ASP A 335 40.68 -23.90 3.59
C ASP A 335 39.69 -23.40 2.52
N GLY A 336 38.98 -22.29 2.79
CA GLY A 336 37.97 -21.72 1.95
C GLY A 336 36.64 -22.45 1.95
N SER A 337 36.43 -23.44 2.81
CA SER A 337 35.15 -24.11 2.92
C SER A 337 34.10 -23.25 3.61
N LEU A 338 32.89 -23.22 3.05
CA LEU A 338 31.73 -22.58 3.66
C LEU A 338 31.16 -23.49 4.75
N LEU A 339 31.34 -23.12 6.01
CA LEU A 339 30.92 -23.87 7.19
C LEU A 339 29.50 -23.58 7.64
N TYR A 340 29.09 -22.32 7.47
CA TYR A 340 27.74 -21.84 7.79
C TYR A 340 27.32 -20.77 6.80
N SER A 341 26.05 -20.78 6.43
CA SER A 341 25.47 -19.73 5.61
C SER A 341 24.07 -19.39 6.10
N PHE A 342 23.80 -18.11 6.16
CA PHE A 342 22.51 -17.56 6.56
C PHE A 342 22.05 -16.54 5.53
N TYR A 343 20.77 -16.55 5.19
CA TYR A 343 20.12 -15.59 4.30
C TYR A 343 18.71 -15.36 4.81
N ASP A 344 18.41 -14.14 5.24
CA ASP A 344 17.06 -13.79 5.69
C ASP A 344 16.76 -12.33 5.37
N ASN A 345 15.49 -11.99 5.37
CA ASN A 345 15.02 -10.64 5.17
C ASN A 345 15.24 -9.79 6.43
N ASN A 346 15.64 -8.53 6.27
CA ASN A 346 15.94 -7.62 7.38
C ASN A 346 14.73 -7.25 8.24
N ASN A 347 13.53 -7.35 7.73
CA ASN A 347 12.31 -6.99 8.47
C ASN A 347 12.33 -5.55 9.03
N GLY A 348 13.01 -4.64 8.35
CA GLY A 348 13.26 -3.27 8.83
C GLY A 348 14.30 -3.18 9.97
N SER A 349 15.10 -4.23 10.21
CA SER A 349 16.17 -4.19 11.21
C SER A 349 17.30 -5.17 10.86
N PRO A 350 18.29 -4.77 10.05
CA PRO A 350 19.41 -5.63 9.69
C PRO A 350 20.21 -6.09 10.93
N LEU A 351 20.33 -5.25 11.95
CA LEU A 351 21.02 -5.62 13.18
C LEU A 351 20.38 -6.81 13.91
N LYS A 352 19.06 -6.82 14.06
CA LYS A 352 18.36 -7.96 14.69
C LYS A 352 18.53 -9.24 13.90
N THR A 353 18.49 -9.16 12.58
CA THR A 353 18.69 -10.30 11.68
C THR A 353 20.10 -10.83 11.77
N THR A 354 21.13 -9.94 11.84
CA THR A 354 22.52 -10.34 12.06
C THR A 354 22.73 -11.01 13.42
N ILE A 355 22.15 -10.43 14.49
CA ILE A 355 22.25 -11.01 15.86
C ILE A 355 21.66 -12.42 15.90
N LYS A 356 20.56 -12.68 15.18
CA LYS A 356 19.97 -14.01 15.07
C LYS A 356 20.97 -15.00 14.47
N ALA A 357 21.57 -14.68 13.33
CA ALA A 357 22.56 -15.53 12.68
C ALA A 357 23.80 -15.79 13.55
N ILE A 358 24.30 -14.75 14.23
CA ILE A 358 25.46 -14.90 15.12
C ILE A 358 25.15 -15.82 16.31
N LYS A 359 23.95 -15.74 16.89
CA LYS A 359 23.54 -16.65 17.96
C LYS A 359 23.50 -18.09 17.48
N GLU A 360 22.98 -18.35 16.28
CA GLU A 360 22.99 -19.69 15.68
C GLU A 360 24.41 -20.19 15.45
N ILE A 361 25.33 -19.33 15.00
CA ILE A 361 26.77 -19.68 14.87
C ILE A 361 27.36 -20.08 16.23
N TYR A 362 27.11 -19.29 17.29
CA TYR A 362 27.65 -19.60 18.63
C TYR A 362 27.11 -20.91 19.22
N GLU A 363 25.89 -21.30 18.87
CA GLU A 363 25.32 -22.59 19.30
C GLU A 363 25.93 -23.77 18.54
N LEU A 364 26.38 -23.57 17.30
CA LEU A 364 26.90 -24.62 16.42
C LEU A 364 28.44 -24.75 16.46
N LEU A 365 29.14 -23.66 16.73
CA LEU A 365 30.60 -23.58 16.64
C LEU A 365 31.27 -24.34 17.81
N PRO A 366 32.11 -25.38 17.53
CA PRO A 366 32.79 -26.14 18.58
C PRO A 366 33.92 -25.33 19.23
N GLU A 367 34.32 -25.71 20.43
CA GLU A 367 35.46 -25.07 21.16
C GLU A 367 36.78 -25.19 20.41
N SER A 368 36.93 -26.14 19.50
CA SER A 368 38.12 -26.33 18.66
C SER A 368 38.20 -25.32 17.51
N ALA A 369 37.18 -24.52 17.26
CA ALA A 369 37.16 -23.51 16.23
C ALA A 369 37.06 -22.09 16.79
N THR A 370 37.82 -21.13 16.22
CA THR A 370 37.90 -19.76 16.73
C THR A 370 37.67 -18.77 15.61
N ILE A 371 36.74 -17.83 15.80
CA ILE A 371 36.54 -16.70 14.87
C ILE A 371 37.70 -15.72 15.09
N VAL A 372 38.63 -15.63 14.13
CA VAL A 372 39.86 -14.82 14.22
C VAL A 372 39.73 -13.48 13.50
N ARG A 373 38.76 -13.34 12.58
CA ARG A 373 38.46 -12.09 11.88
C ARG A 373 37.00 -12.02 11.53
N SER A 374 36.48 -10.80 11.53
CA SER A 374 35.11 -10.48 11.19
C SER A 374 35.03 -9.24 10.30
N CYS A 375 34.18 -9.28 9.30
CA CYS A 375 34.01 -8.18 8.35
C CYS A 375 32.53 -7.97 8.04
N SER A 376 32.12 -6.70 7.91
CA SER A 376 30.80 -6.34 7.39
C SER A 376 30.89 -5.59 6.07
N THR A 377 29.88 -5.74 5.23
CA THR A 377 29.69 -5.02 3.97
C THR A 377 28.20 -4.72 3.73
N GLY A 378 27.89 -4.02 2.65
CA GLY A 378 26.52 -3.62 2.28
C GLY A 378 26.08 -2.30 2.90
N TYR A 379 24.86 -1.86 2.59
CA TYR A 379 24.32 -0.56 3.05
C TYR A 379 24.26 -0.40 4.58
N GLY A 380 24.15 -1.50 5.33
CA GLY A 380 24.14 -1.52 6.80
C GLY A 380 25.51 -1.74 7.42
N GLU A 381 26.60 -1.71 6.66
CA GLU A 381 27.97 -2.04 7.09
C GLU A 381 28.36 -1.31 8.37
N ALA A 382 28.28 0.01 8.38
CA ALA A 382 28.73 0.83 9.51
C ALA A 382 27.94 0.57 10.80
N LEU A 383 26.61 0.34 10.68
CA LEU A 383 25.75 -0.03 11.81
C LEU A 383 26.17 -1.37 12.40
N ILE A 384 26.37 -2.38 11.56
CA ILE A 384 26.71 -3.74 11.99
C ILE A 384 28.11 -3.76 12.61
N LYS A 385 29.10 -3.14 11.96
CA LYS A 385 30.46 -3.02 12.48
C LYS A 385 30.48 -2.38 13.86
N SER A 386 29.83 -1.24 14.01
CA SER A 386 29.80 -0.49 15.27
C SER A 386 29.06 -1.22 16.39
N ALA A 387 27.87 -1.77 16.09
CA ALA A 387 27.02 -2.41 17.10
C ALA A 387 27.58 -3.75 17.58
N LEU A 388 28.27 -4.50 16.72
CA LEU A 388 28.81 -5.83 17.03
C LEU A 388 30.34 -5.84 17.21
N MET A 389 30.99 -4.67 17.10
CA MET A 389 32.42 -4.49 17.23
C MET A 389 33.22 -5.41 16.29
N LEU A 390 32.78 -5.49 15.02
CA LEU A 390 33.50 -6.27 14.01
C LEU A 390 34.83 -5.60 13.66
N ASP A 391 35.82 -6.41 13.24
CA ASP A 391 37.17 -5.94 12.96
C ASP A 391 37.21 -4.97 11.77
N GLU A 392 36.56 -5.34 10.67
CA GLU A 392 36.63 -4.61 9.41
C GLU A 392 35.22 -4.24 8.90
N GLY A 393 35.17 -3.21 8.09
CA GLY A 393 34.03 -2.83 7.26
C GLY A 393 34.54 -2.49 5.88
N GLU A 394 33.99 -3.11 4.85
CA GLU A 394 34.45 -2.97 3.47
C GLU A 394 33.30 -2.57 2.54
N VAL A 395 33.63 -1.81 1.53
CA VAL A 395 32.66 -1.43 0.48
C VAL A 395 32.32 -2.65 -0.34
N GLU A 396 31.05 -2.79 -0.68
CA GLU A 396 30.54 -3.94 -1.45
C GLU A 396 31.10 -4.00 -2.90
N THR A 397 31.57 -2.89 -3.47
CA THR A 397 32.05 -2.76 -4.85
C THR A 397 33.56 -2.60 -4.94
#